data_d526041697873e5d8e9c5e846d9c1095
#
_entry.id   d526041697873e5d8e9c5e846d9c1095
#
_cell.length_a   1.000
_cell.length_b   1.000
_cell.length_c   1.000
_cell.angle_alpha   90.00
_cell.angle_beta   90.00
_cell.angle_gamma   90.00
#
_symmetry.space_group_name_H-M   'P 1'
#
loop_
_entity.id
_entity.type
_entity.pdbx_description
1 polymer ?
#
loop_
_entity_poly.entity_id
_entity_poly.type
_entity_poly.pdbx_seq_one_letter_code
_entity_poly.pdbx_strand_id
1 'polypeptide(L)'
;MKFNRFLPFATPSQLLVCETDGFSLRAAVLRRSDQDMELLYQAKTEQVDMAEGLGDVLTALKNQGWQGGGSAILLSPAVFSTLVELPVNPRKPRPLLQMLELARWEAEPLLLQHVTRWSVGHLLVGQGYMTEEQARAVMDLQQGKSRAGGGLALAEQFSLRRFGDLAVELGYIKRSQLNACLTGQEWLKAADEAIEVGWAAQSAVEDIPGTFNWLISCVHQSLLQRWSDAFARQGLKLRTMYPLTGCSAALLPRTETQAVLLETQPGLGFSTRIAGSGFTALRHYLNLHKAPLDICLESYHALHAPPREPVWLASWPQAPELAANLEHMLELELHPLTHAVVGDKVSPGMAGAAYHALGLGEDERCVGVRLGGPLPALRDRLEVRAAALVLVLLVLLGVAELSLWARRSSVDSYKQQVDASWQSIDEAIKRITARTAEIGQIKDKIKSLRTEQSRLENLARFYDEDIPERMDLVKGVLGMLQTLVDNEVVIERLDEPDKSALKPAASPGANSTLPPNPINDKRIEAENLVLEAWALSDSAAQTFIKRVGDAAARWDLHVREPKVTFGKGPLSSNGFSISLRLVKLAEPDGKIIRLSNPNPHETTPFE
;
A
#
# COMPACT_ATOMS: atom_id res chain seq x y z
N MET A 1 -21.47 -25.19 18.44
CA MET A 1 -20.82 -25.07 17.12
C MET A 1 -20.45 -23.62 16.88
N LYS A 2 -19.13 -23.30 16.76
CA LYS A 2 -18.65 -21.91 16.62
C LYS A 2 -18.80 -21.46 15.16
N PHE A 3 -19.92 -20.83 14.82
CA PHE A 3 -20.21 -20.25 13.51
C PHE A 3 -19.26 -19.09 13.10
N ASN A 4 -18.43 -18.59 14.03
CA ASN A 4 -17.54 -17.45 13.79
C ASN A 4 -16.36 -17.70 12.84
N ARG A 5 -16.11 -18.94 12.38
CA ARG A 5 -15.00 -19.23 11.46
C ARG A 5 -15.28 -18.95 9.99
N PHE A 6 -16.55 -18.73 9.63
CA PHE A 6 -16.96 -18.59 8.22
C PHE A 6 -17.30 -17.16 7.78
N LEU A 7 -17.27 -16.19 8.71
CA LEU A 7 -17.49 -14.80 8.33
C LEU A 7 -16.13 -14.11 8.11
N PRO A 8 -15.75 -13.79 6.86
CA PRO A 8 -14.47 -13.16 6.54
C PRO A 8 -14.29 -11.77 7.17
N PHE A 9 -15.29 -11.28 7.87
CA PHE A 9 -15.38 -9.95 8.47
C PHE A 9 -15.44 -9.95 10.00
N ALA A 10 -15.40 -11.12 10.64
CA ALA A 10 -15.35 -11.18 12.09
C ALA A 10 -14.03 -10.56 12.58
N THR A 11 -14.14 -9.69 13.60
CA THR A 11 -12.94 -9.20 14.31
C THR A 11 -12.16 -10.42 14.81
N PRO A 12 -10.84 -10.49 14.57
CA PRO A 12 -10.06 -11.64 14.98
C PRO A 12 -10.08 -11.74 16.51
N SER A 13 -10.16 -12.95 17.02
CA SER A 13 -10.01 -13.17 18.47
C SER A 13 -8.54 -13.05 18.91
N GLN A 14 -7.60 -13.20 17.96
CA GLN A 14 -6.16 -13.10 18.17
C GLN A 14 -5.53 -12.39 16.98
N LEU A 15 -4.56 -11.52 17.24
CA LEU A 15 -3.92 -10.66 16.24
C LEU A 15 -2.42 -10.64 16.47
N LEU A 16 -1.65 -10.80 15.40
CA LEU A 16 -0.23 -10.47 15.39
C LEU A 16 -0.09 -8.98 15.07
N VAL A 17 0.58 -8.26 15.95
CA VAL A 17 0.92 -6.85 15.77
C VAL A 17 2.42 -6.74 15.56
N CYS A 18 2.83 -6.18 14.46
CA CYS A 18 4.23 -5.89 14.17
C CYS A 18 4.46 -4.38 14.16
N GLU A 19 5.63 -3.97 14.58
CA GLU A 19 6.09 -2.58 14.56
C GLU A 19 7.52 -2.53 14.03
N THR A 20 7.77 -1.64 13.09
CA THR A 20 9.12 -1.41 12.55
C THR A 20 9.45 0.07 12.48
N ASP A 21 10.72 0.39 12.69
CA ASP A 21 11.34 1.69 12.42
C ASP A 21 12.16 1.70 11.11
N GLY A 22 12.15 0.58 10.36
CA GLY A 22 12.95 0.35 9.17
C GLY A 22 14.29 -0.32 9.43
N PHE A 23 14.71 -0.46 10.70
CA PHE A 23 15.99 -1.08 11.12
C PHE A 23 15.82 -2.18 12.16
N SER A 24 14.69 -2.20 12.81
CA SER A 24 14.30 -3.23 13.77
C SER A 24 12.86 -3.63 13.54
N LEU A 25 12.51 -4.84 13.95
CA LEU A 25 11.14 -5.34 13.91
C LEU A 25 10.77 -5.89 15.29
N ARG A 26 9.67 -5.43 15.82
CA ARG A 26 9.04 -5.95 17.03
C ARG A 26 7.71 -6.59 16.68
N ALA A 27 7.36 -7.64 17.40
CA ALA A 27 6.05 -8.26 17.23
C ALA A 27 5.48 -8.69 18.57
N ALA A 28 4.16 -8.58 18.67
CA ALA A 28 3.38 -9.03 19.82
C ALA A 28 2.14 -9.76 19.33
N VAL A 29 1.80 -10.85 20.00
CA VAL A 29 0.56 -11.58 19.78
C VAL A 29 -0.41 -11.18 20.86
N LEU A 30 -1.48 -10.49 20.45
CA LEU A 30 -2.51 -9.97 21.33
C LEU A 30 -3.82 -10.73 21.11
N ARG A 31 -4.53 -11.01 22.18
CA ARG A 31 -5.83 -11.68 22.16
C ARG A 31 -6.88 -10.79 22.78
N ARG A 32 -8.05 -10.73 22.14
CA ARG A 32 -9.21 -10.07 22.68
C ARG A 32 -9.76 -10.87 23.88
N SER A 33 -9.95 -10.21 25.01
CA SER A 33 -10.55 -10.75 26.21
C SER A 33 -11.73 -9.86 26.59
N ASP A 34 -12.97 -10.32 26.37
CA ASP A 34 -14.22 -9.57 26.61
C ASP A 34 -14.17 -8.13 26.03
N GLN A 35 -13.95 -7.13 26.87
CA GLN A 35 -13.85 -5.72 26.49
C GLN A 35 -12.42 -5.17 26.53
N ASP A 36 -11.43 -6.04 26.63
CA ASP A 36 -10.03 -5.69 26.76
C ASP A 36 -9.13 -6.60 25.90
N MET A 37 -7.83 -6.42 25.99
CA MET A 37 -6.84 -7.26 25.30
C MET A 37 -5.74 -7.73 26.24
N GLU A 38 -5.19 -8.90 25.99
CA GLU A 38 -4.07 -9.48 26.71
C GLU A 38 -2.88 -9.78 25.78
N LEU A 39 -1.67 -9.63 26.29
CA LEU A 39 -0.46 -10.00 25.60
C LEU A 39 -0.16 -11.49 25.86
N LEU A 40 -0.04 -12.27 24.79
CA LEU A 40 0.31 -13.69 24.87
C LEU A 40 1.81 -13.90 24.66
N TYR A 41 2.38 -13.32 23.62
CA TYR A 41 3.76 -13.53 23.21
C TYR A 41 4.35 -12.23 22.66
N GLN A 42 5.68 -12.08 22.75
CA GLN A 42 6.39 -10.95 22.14
C GLN A 42 7.77 -11.37 21.66
N ALA A 43 8.26 -10.74 20.61
CA ALA A 43 9.59 -10.94 20.08
C ALA A 43 10.13 -9.65 19.43
N LYS A 44 11.46 -9.56 19.33
CA LYS A 44 12.17 -8.44 18.70
C LYS A 44 13.36 -8.96 17.90
N THR A 45 13.66 -8.33 16.79
CA THR A 45 14.89 -8.52 16.03
C THR A 45 15.45 -7.17 15.59
N GLU A 46 16.77 -7.11 15.38
CA GLU A 46 17.49 -5.96 14.83
C GLU A 46 17.99 -6.26 13.41
N GLN A 47 17.35 -7.23 12.74
CA GLN A 47 17.63 -7.55 11.35
C GLN A 47 17.12 -6.43 10.44
N VAL A 48 18.03 -5.86 9.65
CA VAL A 48 17.71 -4.73 8.76
C VAL A 48 16.90 -5.17 7.54
N ASP A 49 17.11 -6.40 7.05
CA ASP A 49 16.19 -6.98 6.08
C ASP A 49 14.89 -7.40 6.79
N MET A 50 13.87 -6.61 6.57
CA MET A 50 12.57 -6.82 7.22
C MET A 50 11.88 -8.12 6.83
N ALA A 51 12.19 -8.67 5.64
CA ALA A 51 11.62 -9.96 5.23
C ALA A 51 12.26 -11.13 6.02
N GLU A 52 13.57 -11.07 6.22
CA GLU A 52 14.28 -12.02 7.09
C GLU A 52 13.89 -11.79 8.56
N GLY A 53 13.90 -10.53 9.00
CA GLY A 53 13.50 -10.14 10.35
C GLY A 53 12.10 -10.60 10.74
N LEU A 54 11.16 -10.59 9.80
CA LEU A 54 9.82 -11.15 10.02
C LEU A 54 9.90 -12.66 10.28
N GLY A 55 10.73 -13.39 9.52
CA GLY A 55 10.97 -14.82 9.74
C GLY A 55 11.54 -15.12 11.12
N ASP A 56 12.54 -14.33 11.56
CA ASP A 56 13.20 -14.47 12.86
C ASP A 56 12.23 -14.25 14.02
N VAL A 57 11.47 -13.15 13.96
CA VAL A 57 10.47 -12.81 14.98
C VAL A 57 9.38 -13.89 15.07
N LEU A 58 8.88 -14.37 13.94
CA LEU A 58 7.88 -15.43 13.91
C LEU A 58 8.41 -16.76 14.46
N THR A 59 9.67 -17.06 14.19
CA THR A 59 10.34 -18.24 14.77
C THR A 59 10.48 -18.10 16.28
N ALA A 60 10.86 -16.93 16.77
CA ALA A 60 10.94 -16.65 18.20
C ALA A 60 9.56 -16.75 18.90
N LEU A 61 8.48 -16.27 18.27
CA LEU A 61 7.13 -16.39 18.78
C LEU A 61 6.65 -17.85 18.80
N LYS A 62 6.97 -18.64 17.76
CA LYS A 62 6.66 -20.08 17.72
C LYS A 62 7.37 -20.85 18.82
N ASN A 63 8.63 -20.51 19.10
CA ASN A 63 9.40 -21.11 20.19
C ASN A 63 8.81 -20.80 21.58
N GLN A 64 8.07 -19.69 21.73
CA GLN A 64 7.30 -19.35 22.91
C GLN A 64 5.94 -20.09 22.98
N GLY A 65 5.53 -20.83 21.95
CA GLY A 65 4.29 -21.58 21.91
C GLY A 65 3.19 -21.03 21.00
N TRP A 66 3.46 -19.98 20.22
CA TRP A 66 2.49 -19.48 19.26
C TRP A 66 2.31 -20.46 18.09
N GLN A 67 1.06 -20.80 17.80
CA GLN A 67 0.74 -21.79 16.76
C GLN A 67 0.92 -21.26 15.32
N GLY A 68 1.20 -19.97 15.16
CA GLY A 68 1.30 -19.34 13.85
C GLY A 68 -0.05 -19.09 13.17
N GLY A 69 0.00 -18.46 11.99
CA GLY A 69 -1.16 -18.19 11.15
C GLY A 69 -2.05 -17.04 11.64
N GLY A 70 -3.06 -16.73 10.84
CA GLY A 70 -4.06 -15.72 11.20
C GLY A 70 -3.83 -14.34 10.57
N SER A 71 -4.37 -13.34 11.23
CA SER A 71 -4.33 -11.94 10.78
C SER A 71 -3.20 -11.19 11.46
N ALA A 72 -2.54 -10.33 10.68
CA ALA A 72 -1.51 -9.43 11.17
C ALA A 72 -1.84 -7.97 10.85
N ILE A 73 -1.32 -7.07 11.66
CA ILE A 73 -1.23 -5.64 11.37
C ILE A 73 0.21 -5.19 11.53
N LEU A 74 0.56 -4.11 10.85
CA LEU A 74 1.91 -3.55 10.87
C LEU A 74 1.86 -2.06 11.16
N LEU A 75 2.67 -1.61 12.09
CA LEU A 75 2.96 -0.20 12.29
C LEU A 75 4.28 0.14 11.61
N SER A 76 4.27 1.21 10.81
CA SER A 76 5.45 1.64 10.05
C SER A 76 5.47 3.16 9.91
N PRO A 77 6.66 3.79 10.00
CA PRO A 77 6.81 5.23 9.76
C PRO A 77 6.65 5.61 8.28
N ALA A 78 6.56 4.63 7.39
CA ALA A 78 6.22 4.85 5.99
C ALA A 78 4.74 5.19 5.78
N VAL A 79 3.88 4.87 6.74
CA VAL A 79 2.48 5.32 6.75
C VAL A 79 2.44 6.72 7.34
N PHE A 80 1.97 7.66 6.55
CA PHE A 80 1.79 9.05 6.97
C PHE A 80 0.32 9.30 7.29
N SER A 81 0.07 9.98 8.41
CA SER A 81 -1.28 10.40 8.80
C SER A 81 -1.36 11.90 8.92
N THR A 82 -2.46 12.47 8.46
CA THR A 82 -2.68 13.92 8.51
C THR A 82 -4.16 14.24 8.67
N LEU A 83 -4.42 15.45 9.12
CA LEU A 83 -5.76 16.02 9.18
C LEU A 83 -5.96 16.89 7.93
N VAL A 84 -7.01 16.61 7.18
CA VAL A 84 -7.34 17.31 5.95
C VAL A 84 -8.76 17.85 6.04
N GLU A 85 -8.97 19.08 5.60
CA GLU A 85 -10.27 19.73 5.56
C GLU A 85 -10.96 19.43 4.23
N LEU A 86 -12.09 18.71 4.27
CA LEU A 86 -12.83 18.37 3.07
C LEU A 86 -14.28 18.86 3.15
N PRO A 87 -14.86 19.34 2.03
CA PRO A 87 -16.26 19.74 1.95
C PRO A 87 -17.17 18.50 1.77
N VAL A 88 -16.99 17.51 2.65
CA VAL A 88 -17.73 16.25 2.65
C VAL A 88 -18.35 16.02 4.01
N ASN A 89 -19.69 16.03 4.05
CA ASN A 89 -20.41 15.80 5.29
C ASN A 89 -20.34 14.32 5.70
N PRO A 90 -19.85 13.98 6.91
CA PRO A 90 -19.77 12.60 7.40
C PRO A 90 -21.11 11.87 7.45
N ARG A 91 -22.22 12.60 7.67
CA ARG A 91 -23.58 12.02 7.68
C ARG A 91 -24.11 11.70 6.27
N LYS A 92 -23.51 12.30 5.22
CA LYS A 92 -23.85 12.06 3.82
C LYS A 92 -22.55 11.89 3.01
N PRO A 93 -21.79 10.81 3.27
CA PRO A 93 -20.50 10.62 2.61
C PRO A 93 -20.71 10.45 1.10
N ARG A 94 -19.70 10.82 0.35
CA ARG A 94 -19.65 10.54 -1.10
C ARG A 94 -19.53 9.03 -1.34
N PRO A 95 -19.88 8.54 -2.54
CA PRO A 95 -19.60 7.16 -2.93
C PRO A 95 -18.13 6.80 -2.68
N LEU A 96 -17.85 5.55 -2.27
CA LEU A 96 -16.53 5.09 -1.85
C LEU A 96 -15.42 5.47 -2.84
N LEU A 97 -15.64 5.28 -4.14
CA LEU A 97 -14.65 5.61 -5.18
C LEU A 97 -14.33 7.10 -5.25
N GLN A 98 -15.35 7.96 -5.17
CA GLN A 98 -15.13 9.42 -5.18
C GLN A 98 -14.42 9.88 -3.91
N MET A 99 -14.74 9.26 -2.76
CA MET A 99 -14.04 9.56 -1.51
C MET A 99 -12.58 9.10 -1.57
N LEU A 100 -12.33 7.95 -2.18
CA LEU A 100 -10.98 7.40 -2.39
C LEU A 100 -10.13 8.34 -3.25
N GLU A 101 -10.67 8.79 -4.37
CA GLU A 101 -9.99 9.75 -5.26
C GLU A 101 -9.70 11.06 -4.53
N LEU A 102 -10.69 11.62 -3.86
CA LEU A 102 -10.53 12.88 -3.13
C LEU A 102 -9.46 12.76 -2.04
N ALA A 103 -9.51 11.70 -1.23
CA ALA A 103 -8.52 11.46 -0.19
C ALA A 103 -7.10 11.24 -0.76
N ARG A 104 -6.98 10.58 -1.91
CA ARG A 104 -5.69 10.42 -2.61
C ARG A 104 -5.13 11.76 -3.07
N TRP A 105 -5.92 12.57 -3.74
CA TRP A 105 -5.49 13.87 -4.25
C TRP A 105 -4.95 14.78 -3.14
N GLU A 106 -5.62 14.81 -2.00
CA GLU A 106 -5.20 15.64 -0.88
C GLU A 106 -3.99 15.07 -0.12
N ALA A 107 -3.88 13.74 -0.04
CA ALA A 107 -2.82 13.09 0.71
C ALA A 107 -1.50 12.97 -0.08
N GLU A 108 -1.56 12.86 -1.39
CA GLU A 108 -0.39 12.62 -2.27
C GLU A 108 0.75 13.64 -2.08
N PRO A 109 0.51 14.96 -2.17
CA PRO A 109 1.59 15.93 -2.02
C PRO A 109 2.20 15.91 -0.61
N LEU A 110 1.40 15.61 0.40
CA LEU A 110 1.85 15.54 1.79
C LEU A 110 2.68 14.28 2.04
N LEU A 111 2.28 13.14 1.45
CA LEU A 111 3.07 11.92 1.49
C LEU A 111 4.40 12.09 0.76
N LEU A 112 4.42 12.72 -0.41
CA LEU A 112 5.65 13.01 -1.15
C LEU A 112 6.61 13.84 -0.31
N GLN A 113 6.12 14.86 0.38
CA GLN A 113 6.93 15.65 1.31
C GLN A 113 7.46 14.80 2.47
N HIS A 114 6.63 13.94 3.05
CA HIS A 114 7.03 13.03 4.14
C HIS A 114 8.15 12.08 3.68
N VAL A 115 8.00 11.47 2.51
CA VAL A 115 8.94 10.48 1.97
C VAL A 115 10.33 11.08 1.66
N THR A 116 10.42 12.37 1.37
CA THR A 116 11.73 13.03 1.16
C THR A 116 12.64 12.95 2.40
N ARG A 117 12.06 12.84 3.58
CA ARG A 117 12.77 12.73 4.85
C ARG A 117 13.41 11.35 5.08
N TRP A 118 13.05 10.34 4.29
CA TRP A 118 13.68 9.02 4.29
C TRP A 118 14.83 8.92 3.28
N SER A 119 15.58 10.01 3.09
CA SER A 119 16.80 9.96 2.28
C SER A 119 17.92 9.23 3.01
N VAL A 120 18.84 8.64 2.24
CA VAL A 120 20.01 7.93 2.82
C VAL A 120 20.80 8.80 3.79
N GLY A 121 20.96 10.09 3.48
CA GLY A 121 21.64 11.04 4.37
C GLY A 121 20.94 11.17 5.71
N HIS A 122 19.62 11.36 5.73
CA HIS A 122 18.87 11.45 6.98
C HIS A 122 18.92 10.13 7.77
N LEU A 123 18.85 8.99 7.09
CA LEU A 123 18.93 7.68 7.76
C LEU A 123 20.31 7.45 8.37
N LEU A 124 21.40 7.78 7.66
CA LEU A 124 22.76 7.64 8.16
C LEU A 124 22.99 8.48 9.42
N VAL A 125 22.47 9.70 9.45
CA VAL A 125 22.58 10.56 10.64
C VAL A 125 21.65 10.06 11.76
N GLY A 126 20.43 9.66 11.44
CA GLY A 126 19.47 9.13 12.42
C GLY A 126 19.94 7.85 13.10
N GLN A 127 20.70 7.00 12.40
CA GLN A 127 21.35 5.82 12.96
C GLN A 127 22.67 6.13 13.70
N GLY A 128 23.07 7.41 13.77
CA GLY A 128 24.30 7.82 14.41
C GLY A 128 25.58 7.41 13.66
N TYR A 129 25.47 7.01 12.39
CA TYR A 129 26.64 6.62 11.59
C TYR A 129 27.43 7.82 11.08
N MET A 130 26.80 8.98 10.98
CA MET A 130 27.45 10.25 10.65
C MET A 130 26.76 11.42 11.36
N THR A 131 27.46 12.55 11.47
CA THR A 131 26.89 13.76 12.04
C THR A 131 26.17 14.60 10.99
N GLU A 132 25.30 15.53 11.41
CA GLU A 132 24.68 16.49 10.49
C GLU A 132 25.71 17.34 9.73
N GLU A 133 26.80 17.73 10.39
CA GLU A 133 27.87 18.52 9.78
C GLU A 133 28.55 17.73 8.66
N GLN A 134 28.83 16.44 8.90
CA GLN A 134 29.37 15.54 7.88
C GLN A 134 28.39 15.39 6.71
N ALA A 135 27.09 15.22 7.00
CA ALA A 135 26.07 15.10 5.97
C ALA A 135 25.98 16.38 5.11
N ARG A 136 26.03 17.57 5.75
CA ARG A 136 26.09 18.85 5.02
C ARG A 136 27.34 18.95 4.17
N ALA A 137 28.51 18.57 4.69
CA ALA A 137 29.76 18.60 3.94
C ALA A 137 29.68 17.72 2.67
N VAL A 138 29.08 16.52 2.75
CA VAL A 138 28.85 15.65 1.58
C VAL A 138 27.90 16.31 0.59
N MET A 139 26.81 16.93 1.06
CA MET A 139 25.85 17.64 0.20
C MET A 139 26.47 18.86 -0.50
N ASP A 140 27.27 19.63 0.23
CA ASP A 140 27.97 20.79 -0.33
C ASP A 140 28.98 20.39 -1.41
N LEU A 141 29.71 19.28 -1.19
CA LEU A 141 30.58 18.69 -2.20
C LEU A 141 29.79 18.22 -3.44
N GLN A 142 28.67 17.52 -3.23
CA GLN A 142 27.81 17.03 -4.31
C GLN A 142 27.21 18.19 -5.12
N GLN A 143 26.90 19.32 -4.46
CA GLN A 143 26.38 20.54 -5.11
C GLN A 143 27.47 21.45 -5.69
N GLY A 144 28.72 21.08 -5.61
CA GLY A 144 29.83 21.90 -6.07
C GLY A 144 30.06 23.19 -5.27
N LYS A 145 29.46 23.31 -4.06
CA LYS A 145 29.54 24.48 -3.18
C LYS A 145 30.77 24.47 -2.25
N SER A 146 31.61 23.42 -2.31
CA SER A 146 32.77 23.32 -1.44
C SER A 146 33.77 24.43 -1.71
N ARG A 147 34.03 25.25 -0.69
CA ARG A 147 35.00 26.37 -0.70
C ARG A 147 36.48 25.93 -0.67
N ALA A 148 36.76 24.62 -0.62
CA ALA A 148 38.10 24.13 -0.62
C ALA A 148 38.69 24.20 -2.02
N GLY A 149 39.50 25.23 -2.31
CA GLY A 149 40.45 25.55 -3.38
C GLY A 149 40.76 24.58 -4.55
N GLY A 150 39.93 23.62 -4.81
CA GLY A 150 40.05 22.65 -5.91
C GLY A 150 39.20 23.13 -7.10
N GLY A 151 39.85 23.28 -8.24
CA GLY A 151 39.26 23.88 -9.44
C GLY A 151 37.94 23.21 -9.87
N LEU A 152 37.21 23.89 -10.74
CA LEU A 152 35.91 23.53 -11.35
C LEU A 152 35.82 22.05 -11.81
N ALA A 153 36.91 21.45 -12.25
CA ALA A 153 36.98 20.05 -12.68
C ALA A 153 36.73 19.03 -11.56
N LEU A 154 37.09 19.34 -10.31
CA LEU A 154 36.80 18.48 -9.16
C LEU A 154 35.33 18.58 -8.74
N ALA A 155 34.74 19.76 -8.79
CA ALA A 155 33.34 19.98 -8.48
C ALA A 155 32.39 19.22 -9.46
N GLU A 156 32.72 19.20 -10.75
CA GLU A 156 31.97 18.43 -11.75
C GLU A 156 32.08 16.91 -11.52
N GLN A 157 33.23 16.43 -11.11
CA GLN A 157 33.45 15.01 -10.84
C GLN A 157 32.65 14.52 -9.62
N PHE A 158 32.45 15.35 -8.61
CA PHE A 158 31.67 15.02 -7.40
C PHE A 158 30.16 15.16 -7.60
N SER A 159 29.70 16.06 -8.46
CA SER A 159 28.28 16.30 -8.73
C SER A 159 27.54 15.08 -9.33
N LEU A 160 28.25 14.20 -10.00
CA LEU A 160 27.72 12.97 -10.59
C LEU A 160 27.70 11.77 -9.63
N ARG A 161 28.30 11.90 -8.46
CA ARG A 161 28.41 10.79 -7.48
C ARG A 161 27.23 10.75 -6.52
N ARG A 162 26.87 9.54 -6.12
CA ARG A 162 25.80 9.36 -5.13
C ARG A 162 26.28 9.78 -3.74
N PHE A 163 25.41 10.38 -2.95
CA PHE A 163 25.66 10.82 -1.58
C PHE A 163 26.37 9.75 -0.73
N GLY A 164 25.83 8.53 -0.73
CA GLY A 164 26.38 7.44 0.08
C GLY A 164 27.78 7.01 -0.34
N ASP A 165 28.07 6.99 -1.66
CA ASP A 165 29.41 6.65 -2.14
C ASP A 165 30.44 7.71 -1.76
N LEU A 166 30.06 9.00 -1.84
CA LEU A 166 30.90 10.11 -1.37
C LEU A 166 31.17 10.02 0.14
N ALA A 167 30.13 9.72 0.94
CA ALA A 167 30.29 9.59 2.37
C ALA A 167 31.25 8.43 2.76
N VAL A 168 31.23 7.33 2.00
CA VAL A 168 32.19 6.22 2.19
C VAL A 168 33.61 6.62 1.77
N GLU A 169 33.75 7.31 0.63
CA GLU A 169 35.04 7.75 0.12
C GLU A 169 35.73 8.76 1.02
N LEU A 170 34.92 9.66 1.63
CA LEU A 170 35.40 10.61 2.63
C LEU A 170 35.71 9.95 3.99
N GLY A 171 35.44 8.66 4.15
CA GLY A 171 35.70 7.92 5.38
C GLY A 171 34.72 8.24 6.52
N TYR A 172 33.64 8.94 6.26
CA TYR A 172 32.65 9.26 7.28
C TYR A 172 31.85 8.03 7.72
N ILE A 173 31.60 7.10 6.78
CA ILE A 173 30.85 5.87 7.04
C ILE A 173 31.54 4.66 6.40
N LYS A 174 31.22 3.48 6.92
CA LYS A 174 31.61 2.20 6.32
C LYS A 174 30.61 1.78 5.24
N ARG A 175 31.05 1.01 4.25
CA ARG A 175 30.16 0.44 3.20
C ARG A 175 29.04 -0.41 3.79
N SER A 176 29.30 -1.14 4.87
CA SER A 176 28.27 -1.94 5.56
C SER A 176 27.16 -1.07 6.16
N GLN A 177 27.51 0.10 6.73
CA GLN A 177 26.55 1.06 7.27
C GLN A 177 25.68 1.68 6.16
N LEU A 178 26.31 2.02 5.03
CA LEU A 178 25.56 2.48 3.86
C LEU A 178 24.57 1.41 3.37
N ASN A 179 25.04 0.17 3.22
CA ASN A 179 24.18 -0.92 2.77
C ASN A 179 23.02 -1.16 3.74
N ALA A 180 23.26 -1.12 5.06
CA ALA A 180 22.20 -1.23 6.05
C ALA A 180 21.16 -0.12 5.88
N CYS A 181 21.56 1.14 5.68
CA CYS A 181 20.63 2.24 5.45
C CYS A 181 19.87 2.10 4.12
N LEU A 182 20.51 1.61 3.06
CA LEU A 182 19.84 1.35 1.79
C LEU A 182 18.79 0.24 1.92
N THR A 183 19.13 -0.86 2.59
CA THR A 183 18.18 -1.96 2.86
C THR A 183 17.01 -1.46 3.71
N GLY A 184 17.27 -0.72 4.80
CA GLY A 184 16.21 -0.14 5.61
C GLY A 184 15.33 0.85 4.82
N GLN A 185 15.93 1.67 3.96
CA GLN A 185 15.22 2.61 3.12
C GLN A 185 14.21 1.93 2.19
N GLU A 186 14.51 0.75 1.67
CA GLU A 186 13.60 0.01 0.81
C GLU A 186 12.26 -0.32 1.47
N TRP A 187 12.24 -0.42 2.80
CA TRP A 187 11.04 -0.68 3.60
C TRP A 187 10.34 0.58 4.12
N LEU A 188 10.95 1.75 3.91
CA LEU A 188 10.43 3.05 4.32
C LEU A 188 10.00 3.93 3.15
N LYS A 189 10.60 3.73 1.98
CA LYS A 189 10.41 4.57 0.81
C LYS A 189 10.12 3.73 -0.43
N ALA A 190 9.14 4.16 -1.20
CA ALA A 190 8.86 3.67 -2.54
C ALA A 190 8.99 4.80 -3.57
N ALA A 191 9.14 4.44 -4.83
CA ALA A 191 9.31 5.38 -5.94
C ALA A 191 8.07 5.50 -6.83
N ASP A 192 7.01 4.74 -6.54
CA ASP A 192 5.74 4.78 -7.27
C ASP A 192 4.89 6.00 -6.88
N GLU A 193 4.06 6.43 -7.81
CA GLU A 193 3.10 7.52 -7.59
C GLU A 193 1.79 7.01 -6.98
N ALA A 194 1.48 5.70 -7.13
CA ALA A 194 0.25 5.15 -6.62
C ALA A 194 0.26 5.07 -5.09
N ILE A 195 -0.77 5.62 -4.46
CA ILE A 195 -0.96 5.60 -3.01
C ILE A 195 -2.23 4.87 -2.61
N GLU A 196 -2.18 4.22 -1.46
CA GLU A 196 -3.35 3.70 -0.78
C GLU A 196 -3.68 4.58 0.41
N VAL A 197 -4.97 4.76 0.67
CA VAL A 197 -5.45 5.66 1.72
C VAL A 197 -6.51 4.99 2.59
N GLY A 198 -6.52 5.37 3.86
CA GLY A 198 -7.60 5.14 4.80
C GLY A 198 -8.06 6.47 5.38
N TRP A 199 -9.29 6.57 5.85
CA TRP A 199 -9.81 7.80 6.45
C TRP A 199 -10.84 7.55 7.54
N ALA A 200 -10.97 8.51 8.44
CA ALA A 200 -12.05 8.62 9.40
C ALA A 200 -12.52 10.07 9.50
N ALA A 201 -13.83 10.25 9.62
CA ALA A 201 -14.42 11.57 9.81
C ALA A 201 -14.09 12.10 11.21
N GLN A 202 -13.81 13.39 11.26
CA GLN A 202 -13.55 14.13 12.51
C GLN A 202 -14.61 15.21 12.73
N SER A 203 -14.28 16.23 13.51
CA SER A 203 -15.15 17.37 13.79
C SER A 203 -15.42 18.25 12.58
N ALA A 204 -16.47 19.05 12.62
CA ALA A 204 -16.66 20.16 11.68
C ALA A 204 -15.57 21.22 11.90
N VAL A 205 -15.16 21.89 10.84
CA VAL A 205 -14.27 23.06 10.92
C VAL A 205 -15.08 24.25 11.41
N GLU A 206 -14.63 24.89 12.48
CA GLU A 206 -15.38 25.98 13.13
C GLU A 206 -15.55 27.20 12.22
N ASP A 207 -14.50 27.55 11.48
CA ASP A 207 -14.43 28.78 10.67
C ASP A 207 -15.04 28.65 9.27
N ILE A 208 -15.29 27.43 8.77
CA ILE A 208 -15.73 27.19 7.39
C ILE A 208 -16.97 26.30 7.37
N PRO A 209 -18.17 26.91 7.20
CA PRO A 209 -19.42 26.14 7.17
C PRO A 209 -19.44 25.08 6.06
N GLY A 210 -19.80 23.87 6.40
CA GLY A 210 -19.92 22.74 5.45
C GLY A 210 -18.61 22.00 5.20
N THR A 211 -17.52 22.38 5.84
CA THR A 211 -16.22 21.71 5.81
C THR A 211 -16.00 20.92 7.08
N PHE A 212 -15.41 19.75 6.94
CA PHE A 212 -15.16 18.82 8.03
C PHE A 212 -13.70 18.36 7.99
N ASN A 213 -13.15 18.17 9.17
CA ASN A 213 -11.84 17.54 9.33
C ASN A 213 -11.95 16.05 9.05
N TRP A 214 -10.97 15.51 8.34
CA TRP A 214 -10.83 14.09 8.04
C TRP A 214 -9.43 13.64 8.40
N LEU A 215 -9.32 12.64 9.27
CA LEU A 215 -8.06 11.96 9.51
C LEU A 215 -7.79 11.04 8.34
N ILE A 216 -6.71 11.28 7.61
CA ILE A 216 -6.31 10.47 6.47
C ILE A 216 -4.96 9.85 6.79
N SER A 217 -4.87 8.54 6.61
CA SER A 217 -3.59 7.81 6.61
C SER A 217 -3.30 7.32 5.19
N CYS A 218 -2.06 7.43 4.74
CA CYS A 218 -1.66 7.06 3.39
C CYS A 218 -0.29 6.41 3.35
N VAL A 219 -0.06 5.59 2.33
CA VAL A 219 1.20 4.89 2.07
C VAL A 219 1.31 4.57 0.57
N HIS A 220 2.52 4.48 0.04
CA HIS A 220 2.74 4.02 -1.33
C HIS A 220 2.24 2.58 -1.53
N GLN A 221 1.51 2.34 -2.62
CA GLN A 221 0.89 1.06 -2.91
C GLN A 221 1.92 -0.08 -3.02
N SER A 222 3.04 0.17 -3.71
CA SER A 222 4.11 -0.83 -3.87
C SER A 222 4.72 -1.25 -2.54
N LEU A 223 4.84 -0.32 -1.59
CA LEU A 223 5.37 -0.62 -0.26
C LEU A 223 4.37 -1.46 0.55
N LEU A 224 3.09 -1.10 0.52
CA LEU A 224 2.03 -1.89 1.15
C LEU A 224 1.95 -3.30 0.55
N GLN A 225 2.09 -3.43 -0.77
CA GLN A 225 2.13 -4.71 -1.46
C GLN A 225 3.35 -5.53 -1.04
N ARG A 226 4.55 -4.92 -0.99
CA ARG A 226 5.79 -5.57 -0.54
C ARG A 226 5.64 -6.17 0.85
N TRP A 227 5.08 -5.42 1.80
CA TRP A 227 4.78 -5.92 3.13
C TRP A 227 3.74 -7.03 3.11
N SER A 228 2.66 -6.86 2.34
CA SER A 228 1.63 -7.90 2.19
C SER A 228 2.21 -9.22 1.69
N ASP A 229 3.12 -9.14 0.70
CA ASP A 229 3.80 -10.32 0.15
C ASP A 229 4.78 -10.95 1.15
N ALA A 230 5.47 -10.13 1.96
CA ALA A 230 6.35 -10.61 3.01
C ALA A 230 5.55 -11.42 4.07
N PHE A 231 4.42 -10.89 4.53
CA PHE A 231 3.54 -11.60 5.45
C PHE A 231 2.92 -12.85 4.81
N ALA A 232 2.49 -12.78 3.55
CA ALA A 232 1.90 -13.90 2.83
C ALA A 232 2.88 -15.07 2.67
N ARG A 233 4.16 -14.79 2.41
CA ARG A 233 5.23 -15.82 2.38
C ARG A 233 5.37 -16.57 3.70
N GLN A 234 5.01 -15.94 4.81
CA GLN A 234 5.00 -16.54 6.15
C GLN A 234 3.64 -17.16 6.53
N GLY A 235 2.70 -17.25 5.60
CA GLY A 235 1.36 -17.79 5.84
C GLY A 235 0.45 -16.89 6.67
N LEU A 236 0.73 -15.58 6.72
CA LEU A 236 -0.02 -14.58 7.45
C LEU A 236 -0.74 -13.64 6.49
N LYS A 237 -1.89 -13.13 6.90
CA LYS A 237 -2.63 -12.11 6.15
C LYS A 237 -2.41 -10.74 6.80
N LEU A 238 -1.65 -9.87 6.15
CA LEU A 238 -1.59 -8.46 6.54
C LEU A 238 -2.95 -7.81 6.25
N ARG A 239 -3.63 -7.35 7.29
CA ARG A 239 -4.96 -6.73 7.17
C ARG A 239 -4.87 -5.23 6.95
N THR A 240 -3.96 -4.59 7.68
CA THR A 240 -3.90 -3.13 7.76
C THR A 240 -2.49 -2.72 8.13
N MET A 241 -1.97 -1.67 7.48
CA MET A 241 -0.81 -0.93 7.95
C MET A 241 -1.25 0.34 8.67
N TYR A 242 -0.61 0.63 9.78
CA TYR A 242 -0.86 1.80 10.62
C TYR A 242 0.36 2.71 10.64
N PRO A 243 0.18 4.00 10.90
CA PRO A 243 1.30 4.89 11.20
C PRO A 243 2.00 4.42 12.48
N LEU A 244 3.31 4.62 12.53
CA LEU A 244 4.11 4.25 13.70
C LEU A 244 3.73 5.07 14.94
N THR A 245 3.37 6.34 14.74
CA THR A 245 2.90 7.26 15.79
C THR A 245 1.48 7.73 15.46
N GLY A 246 0.68 8.00 16.48
CA GLY A 246 -0.71 8.45 16.40
C GLY A 246 -1.74 7.40 16.78
N CYS A 247 -1.38 6.11 16.77
CA CYS A 247 -2.31 5.04 17.13
C CYS A 247 -2.59 4.96 18.63
N SER A 248 -1.71 5.49 19.48
CA SER A 248 -1.92 5.56 20.93
C SER A 248 -3.17 6.34 21.31
N ALA A 249 -3.66 7.24 20.45
CA ALA A 249 -4.92 7.96 20.64
C ALA A 249 -6.14 7.03 20.85
N ALA A 250 -6.10 5.81 20.33
CA ALA A 250 -7.15 4.82 20.55
C ALA A 250 -7.22 4.31 22.01
N LEU A 251 -6.18 4.52 22.80
CA LEU A 251 -6.11 4.14 24.22
C LEU A 251 -6.69 5.20 25.15
N LEU A 252 -6.91 6.42 24.66
CA LEU A 252 -7.46 7.49 25.48
C LEU A 252 -8.85 7.11 25.98
N PRO A 253 -9.15 7.36 27.28
CA PRO A 253 -10.46 7.09 27.82
C PRO A 253 -11.57 7.79 27.03
N ARG A 254 -12.69 7.14 26.84
CA ARG A 254 -13.86 7.73 26.15
C ARG A 254 -14.47 8.92 26.89
N THR A 255 -14.22 9.01 28.17
CA THR A 255 -14.66 10.13 29.03
C THR A 255 -13.88 11.40 28.74
N GLU A 256 -12.67 11.28 28.17
CA GLU A 256 -11.83 12.43 27.80
C GLU A 256 -12.35 13.03 26.50
N THR A 257 -13.14 14.09 26.64
CA THR A 257 -13.72 14.81 25.49
C THR A 257 -12.85 15.98 25.02
N GLN A 258 -11.87 16.41 25.82
CA GLN A 258 -10.89 17.43 25.48
C GLN A 258 -9.54 16.99 26.06
N ALA A 259 -8.56 16.80 25.22
CA ALA A 259 -7.22 16.39 25.62
C ALA A 259 -6.18 16.76 24.57
N VAL A 260 -4.95 16.92 25.02
CA VAL A 260 -3.76 16.94 24.18
C VAL A 260 -3.05 15.61 24.33
N LEU A 261 -2.69 14.98 23.22
CA LEU A 261 -1.86 13.80 23.20
C LEU A 261 -0.50 14.15 22.57
N LEU A 262 0.55 13.81 23.27
CA LEU A 262 1.92 13.82 22.79
C LEU A 262 2.39 12.37 22.69
N GLU A 263 2.77 11.92 21.51
CA GLU A 263 3.36 10.60 21.29
C GLU A 263 4.78 10.78 20.74
N THR A 264 5.74 10.09 21.30
CA THR A 264 7.13 10.17 20.86
C THR A 264 7.81 8.82 20.84
N GLN A 265 8.60 8.64 19.78
CA GLN A 265 9.57 7.57 19.59
C GLN A 265 10.89 8.20 19.13
N PRO A 266 12.03 7.49 19.12
CA PRO A 266 13.29 8.05 18.67
C PRO A 266 13.17 8.72 17.30
N GLY A 267 13.40 10.04 17.24
CA GLY A 267 13.32 10.83 16.01
C GLY A 267 11.92 11.09 15.45
N LEU A 268 10.87 10.60 16.09
CA LEU A 268 9.49 10.73 15.67
C LEU A 268 8.66 11.36 16.77
N GLY A 269 7.77 12.25 16.37
CA GLY A 269 6.77 12.84 17.26
C GLY A 269 5.43 12.98 16.56
N PHE A 270 4.41 12.80 17.34
CA PHE A 270 3.03 13.04 16.95
C PHE A 270 2.35 13.80 18.07
N SER A 271 1.65 14.85 17.72
CA SER A 271 0.83 15.55 18.68
C SER A 271 -0.54 15.84 18.07
N THR A 272 -1.55 15.69 18.90
CA THR A 272 -2.93 15.98 18.48
C THR A 272 -3.71 16.60 19.62
N ARG A 273 -4.66 17.43 19.23
CA ARG A 273 -5.69 17.95 20.11
C ARG A 273 -7.01 17.26 19.80
N ILE A 274 -7.65 16.76 20.82
CA ILE A 274 -8.94 16.06 20.75
C ILE A 274 -10.02 17.00 21.26
N ALA A 275 -11.14 17.10 20.54
CA ALA A 275 -12.37 17.70 21.01
C ALA A 275 -13.55 16.81 20.60
N GLY A 276 -14.33 16.37 21.58
CA GLY A 276 -15.36 15.35 21.37
C GLY A 276 -14.77 13.97 21.09
N SER A 277 -15.22 13.33 20.02
CA SER A 277 -14.72 12.01 19.60
C SER A 277 -13.53 12.09 18.64
N GLY A 278 -13.22 13.28 18.08
CA GLY A 278 -12.29 13.44 16.98
C GLY A 278 -11.13 14.42 17.24
N PHE A 279 -10.24 14.48 16.27
CA PHE A 279 -9.10 15.39 16.27
C PHE A 279 -9.49 16.76 15.69
N THR A 280 -9.03 17.81 16.35
CA THR A 280 -9.19 19.20 15.87
C THR A 280 -7.89 19.77 15.32
N ALA A 281 -6.75 19.29 15.81
CA ALA A 281 -5.43 19.63 15.29
C ALA A 281 -4.52 18.41 15.35
N LEU A 282 -3.60 18.32 14.42
CA LEU A 282 -2.64 17.23 14.33
C LEU A 282 -1.32 17.76 13.78
N ARG A 283 -0.21 17.34 14.36
CA ARG A 283 1.14 17.64 13.89
C ARG A 283 2.01 16.40 13.93
N HIS A 284 2.78 16.21 12.89
CA HIS A 284 3.82 15.20 12.80
C HIS A 284 5.20 15.85 12.81
N TYR A 285 6.07 15.27 13.59
CA TYR A 285 7.49 15.61 13.62
C TYR A 285 8.30 14.38 13.21
N LEU A 286 9.13 14.57 12.21
CA LEU A 286 10.13 13.61 11.79
C LEU A 286 11.46 14.36 11.75
N ASN A 287 12.23 14.21 12.81
CA ASN A 287 13.60 14.69 12.87
C ASN A 287 14.43 13.66 13.66
N LEU A 288 15.14 12.82 12.92
CA LEU A 288 15.91 11.71 13.45
C LEU A 288 17.08 12.13 14.38
N HIS A 289 17.34 13.43 14.45
CA HIS A 289 18.47 14.00 15.23
C HIS A 289 18.04 14.76 16.48
N LYS A 290 16.77 15.14 16.58
CA LYS A 290 16.26 15.88 17.74
C LYS A 290 16.00 14.96 18.91
N ALA A 291 16.32 15.48 20.09
CA ALA A 291 15.95 14.81 21.33
C ALA A 291 14.41 14.72 21.47
N PRO A 292 13.87 13.63 22.02
CA PRO A 292 12.43 13.48 22.25
C PRO A 292 11.81 14.64 23.04
N LEU A 293 12.55 15.24 23.97
CA LEU A 293 12.11 16.39 24.74
C LEU A 293 11.81 17.59 23.84
N ASP A 294 12.74 17.94 22.95
CA ASP A 294 12.59 19.07 22.04
C ASP A 294 11.43 18.85 21.06
N ILE A 295 11.27 17.61 20.56
CA ILE A 295 10.17 17.23 19.69
C ILE A 295 8.83 17.43 20.41
N CYS A 296 8.71 16.98 21.65
CA CYS A 296 7.48 17.13 22.44
C CYS A 296 7.16 18.61 22.72
N LEU A 297 8.16 19.40 23.10
CA LEU A 297 7.97 20.84 23.36
C LEU A 297 7.51 21.59 22.12
N GLU A 298 8.20 21.41 21.00
CA GLU A 298 7.81 22.07 19.75
C GLU A 298 6.41 21.65 19.29
N SER A 299 6.11 20.33 19.39
CA SER A 299 4.82 19.80 18.99
C SER A 299 3.68 20.30 19.87
N TYR A 300 3.90 20.41 21.17
CA TYR A 300 2.91 20.98 22.11
C TYR A 300 2.65 22.46 21.78
N HIS A 301 3.69 23.28 21.65
CA HIS A 301 3.52 24.68 21.31
C HIS A 301 2.85 24.91 19.95
N ALA A 302 3.11 24.06 18.98
CA ALA A 302 2.50 24.15 17.64
C ALA A 302 0.99 23.80 17.63
N LEU A 303 0.46 23.13 18.66
CA LEU A 303 -0.98 22.86 18.78
C LEU A 303 -1.78 24.05 19.30
N HIS A 304 -1.13 25.05 19.88
CA HIS A 304 -1.79 26.22 20.50
C HIS A 304 -2.93 25.81 21.45
N ALA A 305 -2.69 24.71 22.22
CA ALA A 305 -3.71 24.17 23.11
C ALA A 305 -3.99 25.12 24.29
N PRO A 306 -5.24 25.23 24.76
CA PRO A 306 -5.55 25.98 25.99
C PRO A 306 -4.84 25.36 27.20
N PRO A 307 -4.32 26.15 28.14
CA PRO A 307 -3.50 25.68 29.26
C PRO A 307 -4.25 24.80 30.29
N ARG A 308 -5.54 24.55 30.09
CA ARG A 308 -6.37 23.73 31.00
C ARG A 308 -6.73 22.36 30.46
N GLU A 309 -6.32 22.03 29.24
CA GLU A 309 -6.59 20.71 28.67
C GLU A 309 -5.62 19.69 29.27
N PRO A 310 -6.09 18.49 29.70
CA PRO A 310 -5.21 17.42 30.20
C PRO A 310 -4.26 17.00 29.08
N VAL A 311 -2.97 16.83 29.44
CA VAL A 311 -1.94 16.43 28.51
C VAL A 311 -1.55 14.97 28.77
N TRP A 312 -1.70 14.13 27.76
CA TRP A 312 -1.33 12.73 27.80
C TRP A 312 -0.01 12.51 27.06
N LEU A 313 0.87 11.75 27.66
CA LEU A 313 2.17 11.41 27.07
C LEU A 313 2.29 9.91 26.78
N ALA A 314 2.46 9.56 25.51
CA ALA A 314 2.77 8.23 25.04
C ALA A 314 4.22 8.20 24.57
N SER A 315 5.17 7.71 25.36
CA SER A 315 6.58 7.63 25.00
C SER A 315 7.03 6.18 24.83
N TRP A 316 7.90 5.95 23.85
CA TRP A 316 8.52 4.66 23.64
C TRP A 316 9.99 4.81 23.17
N PRO A 317 10.98 4.16 23.81
CA PRO A 317 10.82 3.47 25.11
C PRO A 317 10.33 4.41 26.20
N GLN A 318 9.75 3.84 27.25
CA GLN A 318 9.32 4.67 28.38
C GLN A 318 10.54 5.39 28.98
N ALA A 319 10.40 6.68 29.16
CA ALA A 319 11.43 7.53 29.71
C ALA A 319 10.79 8.42 30.80
N PRO A 320 10.79 7.98 32.08
CA PRO A 320 10.21 8.77 33.16
C PRO A 320 10.88 10.14 33.32
N GLU A 321 12.18 10.23 33.00
CA GLU A 321 12.92 11.50 32.96
C GLU A 321 12.35 12.48 31.92
N LEU A 322 11.89 11.97 30.77
CA LEU A 322 11.25 12.78 29.75
C LEU A 322 9.96 13.40 30.26
N ALA A 323 9.11 12.61 30.94
CA ALA A 323 7.86 13.10 31.51
C ALA A 323 8.14 14.18 32.56
N ALA A 324 9.05 13.94 33.50
CA ALA A 324 9.41 14.90 34.54
C ALA A 324 10.00 16.20 33.96
N ASN A 325 10.85 16.11 32.93
CA ASN A 325 11.41 17.29 32.29
C ASN A 325 10.33 18.10 31.53
N LEU A 326 9.40 17.41 30.86
CA LEU A 326 8.28 18.07 30.16
C LEU A 326 7.32 18.73 31.16
N GLU A 327 6.98 18.07 32.26
CA GLU A 327 6.16 18.66 33.33
C GLU A 327 6.80 19.95 33.89
N HIS A 328 8.10 19.90 34.14
CA HIS A 328 8.83 21.06 34.62
C HIS A 328 8.86 22.20 33.60
N MET A 329 9.07 21.90 32.31
CA MET A 329 9.20 22.94 31.28
C MET A 329 7.86 23.50 30.83
N LEU A 330 6.81 22.71 30.83
CA LEU A 330 5.47 23.13 30.42
C LEU A 330 4.65 23.66 31.61
N GLU A 331 5.10 23.46 32.84
CA GLU A 331 4.37 23.77 34.08
C GLU A 331 2.98 23.13 34.11
N LEU A 332 2.88 21.89 33.58
CA LEU A 332 1.64 21.12 33.44
C LEU A 332 1.82 19.73 34.02
N GLU A 333 0.73 19.14 34.51
CA GLU A 333 0.68 17.73 34.88
C GLU A 333 0.50 16.87 33.62
N LEU A 334 1.36 15.86 33.46
CA LEU A 334 1.30 14.91 32.36
C LEU A 334 0.76 13.57 32.81
N HIS A 335 -0.19 13.05 32.03
CA HIS A 335 -0.76 11.73 32.29
C HIS A 335 -0.06 10.71 31.36
N PRO A 336 0.61 9.67 31.92
CA PRO A 336 1.22 8.65 31.10
C PRO A 336 0.13 7.84 30.39
N LEU A 337 0.24 7.69 29.06
CA LEU A 337 -0.71 6.91 28.26
C LEU A 337 -0.10 5.54 27.98
N THR A 338 -0.56 4.54 28.71
CA THR A 338 -0.23 3.13 28.49
C THR A 338 -1.50 2.29 28.62
N HIS A 339 -1.50 1.12 28.01
CA HIS A 339 -2.61 0.20 28.18
C HIS A 339 -2.53 -0.52 29.54
N ALA A 340 -3.63 -0.50 30.31
CA ALA A 340 -3.62 -0.98 31.70
C ALA A 340 -3.14 -2.44 31.86
N VAL A 341 -3.52 -3.34 30.95
CA VAL A 341 -3.21 -4.77 31.02
C VAL A 341 -1.88 -5.11 30.36
N VAL A 342 -1.61 -4.52 29.20
CA VAL A 342 -0.40 -4.80 28.42
C VAL A 342 0.80 -4.04 28.99
N GLY A 343 0.57 -2.86 29.56
CA GLY A 343 1.58 -2.03 30.20
C GLY A 343 2.71 -1.64 29.26
N ASP A 344 3.92 -1.74 29.78
CA ASP A 344 5.16 -1.32 29.12
C ASP A 344 5.78 -2.41 28.23
N LYS A 345 5.08 -3.52 28.02
CA LYS A 345 5.62 -4.65 27.25
C LYS A 345 5.59 -4.39 25.75
N VAL A 346 4.69 -3.53 25.29
CA VAL A 346 4.60 -3.08 23.90
C VAL A 346 4.50 -1.57 23.84
N SER A 347 4.81 -0.99 22.69
CA SER A 347 4.67 0.46 22.51
C SER A 347 3.19 0.88 22.64
N PRO A 348 2.90 2.11 23.11
CA PRO A 348 1.55 2.64 23.13
C PRO A 348 0.90 2.63 21.75
N GLY A 349 1.68 2.88 20.69
CA GLY A 349 1.23 2.78 19.30
C GLY A 349 0.77 1.38 18.93
N MET A 350 1.57 0.34 19.25
CA MET A 350 1.19 -1.07 19.03
C MET A 350 -0.08 -1.43 19.79
N ALA A 351 -0.16 -1.02 21.07
CA ALA A 351 -1.34 -1.29 21.90
C ALA A 351 -2.58 -0.61 21.31
N GLY A 352 -2.48 0.67 20.91
CA GLY A 352 -3.58 1.43 20.32
C GLY A 352 -4.05 0.87 18.98
N ALA A 353 -3.13 0.53 18.08
CA ALA A 353 -3.45 -0.09 16.80
C ALA A 353 -4.11 -1.47 16.98
N ALA A 354 -3.63 -2.27 17.95
CA ALA A 354 -4.25 -3.54 18.30
C ALA A 354 -5.66 -3.36 18.85
N TYR A 355 -5.82 -2.42 19.77
CA TYR A 355 -7.09 -2.10 20.40
C TYR A 355 -8.15 -1.73 19.35
N HIS A 356 -7.78 -0.87 18.41
CA HIS A 356 -8.61 -0.54 17.27
C HIS A 356 -8.88 -1.76 16.36
N ALA A 357 -7.85 -2.51 15.95
CA ALA A 357 -7.99 -3.63 15.02
C ALA A 357 -8.77 -4.82 15.59
N LEU A 358 -8.80 -4.97 16.92
CA LEU A 358 -9.64 -5.93 17.65
C LEU A 358 -11.08 -5.44 17.84
N GLY A 359 -11.42 -4.23 17.37
CA GLY A 359 -12.75 -3.64 17.49
C GLY A 359 -13.12 -3.26 18.92
N LEU A 360 -12.14 -2.85 19.71
CA LEU A 360 -12.29 -2.38 21.08
C LEU A 360 -12.26 -0.84 21.15
N GLY A 361 -11.49 -0.20 20.23
CA GLY A 361 -11.35 1.25 20.13
C GLY A 361 -12.39 1.92 19.24
N GLU A 362 -12.37 3.24 19.23
CA GLU A 362 -13.18 4.08 18.33
C GLU A 362 -12.51 4.21 16.98
N ASP A 363 -13.26 4.02 15.88
CA ASP A 363 -12.75 4.09 14.52
C ASP A 363 -12.27 5.51 14.13
N GLU A 364 -12.67 6.53 14.90
CA GLU A 364 -12.34 7.93 14.63
C GLU A 364 -10.94 8.32 15.10
N ARG A 365 -10.40 7.63 16.11
CA ARG A 365 -9.11 7.98 16.74
C ARG A 365 -7.90 7.26 16.16
N CYS A 366 -8.11 6.28 15.29
CA CYS A 366 -7.04 5.50 14.70
C CYS A 366 -7.41 5.06 13.29
N VAL A 367 -6.58 5.38 12.31
CA VAL A 367 -6.83 5.04 10.91
C VAL A 367 -5.65 4.29 10.34
N GLY A 368 -5.93 3.14 9.77
CA GLY A 368 -4.94 2.35 9.04
C GLY A 368 -5.26 2.25 7.55
N VAL A 369 -4.27 1.86 6.79
CA VAL A 369 -4.34 1.71 5.34
C VAL A 369 -4.42 0.24 4.97
N ARG A 370 -5.26 -0.09 3.99
CA ARG A 370 -5.45 -1.44 3.46
C ARG A 370 -5.24 -1.44 1.95
N LEU A 371 -4.77 -2.56 1.45
CA LEU A 371 -4.69 -2.76 0.00
C LEU A 371 -6.11 -2.72 -0.60
N GLY A 372 -6.30 -1.88 -1.61
CA GLY A 372 -7.60 -1.64 -2.22
C GLY A 372 -8.51 -0.66 -1.45
N GLY A 373 -7.96 0.04 -0.45
CA GLY A 373 -8.67 1.07 0.30
C GLY A 373 -9.58 0.55 1.43
N PRO A 374 -10.36 1.43 2.05
CA PRO A 374 -11.28 1.09 3.13
C PRO A 374 -12.39 0.17 2.67
N LEU A 375 -12.80 -0.72 3.55
CA LEU A 375 -13.93 -1.61 3.25
C LEU A 375 -15.23 -0.79 3.19
N PRO A 376 -16.07 -1.01 2.17
CA PRO A 376 -17.39 -0.38 2.12
C PRO A 376 -18.23 -0.75 3.34
N ALA A 377 -19.20 0.08 3.68
CA ALA A 377 -20.16 -0.20 4.75
C ALA A 377 -20.77 -1.59 4.56
N LEU A 378 -21.08 -2.30 5.65
CA LEU A 378 -21.58 -3.69 5.59
C LEU A 378 -22.77 -3.84 4.62
N ARG A 379 -23.69 -2.87 4.62
CA ARG A 379 -24.87 -2.85 3.73
C ARG A 379 -24.51 -2.71 2.25
N ASP A 380 -23.35 -2.14 1.95
CA ASP A 380 -22.92 -1.84 0.59
C ASP A 380 -22.00 -2.91 0.00
N ARG A 381 -21.60 -3.89 0.81
CA ARG A 381 -20.78 -5.01 0.38
C ARG A 381 -21.60 -5.97 -0.47
N LEU A 382 -21.03 -6.35 -1.60
CA LEU A 382 -21.70 -7.22 -2.56
C LEU A 382 -22.08 -8.56 -1.93
N GLU A 383 -21.22 -9.09 -1.05
CA GLU A 383 -21.42 -10.35 -0.33
C GLU A 383 -22.59 -10.27 0.66
N VAL A 384 -22.72 -9.15 1.37
CA VAL A 384 -23.83 -8.94 2.32
C VAL A 384 -25.14 -8.78 1.59
N ARG A 385 -25.14 -8.03 0.46
CA ARG A 385 -26.31 -7.90 -0.40
C ARG A 385 -26.71 -9.25 -1.02
N ALA A 386 -25.75 -10.04 -1.49
CA ALA A 386 -26.00 -11.38 -1.98
C ALA A 386 -26.53 -12.31 -0.89
N ALA A 387 -25.91 -12.29 0.31
CA ALA A 387 -26.38 -13.07 1.45
C ALA A 387 -27.79 -12.65 1.92
N ALA A 388 -28.08 -11.34 1.95
CA ALA A 388 -29.40 -10.83 2.27
C ALA A 388 -30.44 -11.27 1.25
N LEU A 389 -30.10 -11.26 -0.04
CA LEU A 389 -30.97 -11.70 -1.12
C LEU A 389 -31.25 -13.21 -1.03
N VAL A 390 -30.23 -14.02 -0.74
CA VAL A 390 -30.38 -15.46 -0.47
C VAL A 390 -31.27 -15.70 0.75
N LEU A 391 -31.08 -14.94 1.83
CA LEU A 391 -31.89 -15.05 3.02
C LEU A 391 -33.36 -14.71 2.74
N VAL A 392 -33.62 -13.63 1.99
CA VAL A 392 -34.97 -13.25 1.55
C VAL A 392 -35.62 -14.36 0.72
N LEU A 393 -34.86 -14.95 -0.22
CA LEU A 393 -35.34 -16.07 -1.03
C LEU A 393 -35.65 -17.32 -0.17
N LEU A 394 -34.81 -17.63 0.81
CA LEU A 394 -35.06 -18.73 1.75
C LEU A 394 -36.29 -18.49 2.60
N VAL A 395 -36.50 -17.26 3.08
CA VAL A 395 -37.72 -16.88 3.84
C VAL A 395 -38.96 -17.00 2.95
N LEU A 396 -38.90 -16.53 1.71
CA LEU A 396 -40.00 -16.66 0.75
C LEU A 396 -40.34 -18.13 0.44
N LEU A 397 -39.30 -18.97 0.26
CA LEU A 397 -39.46 -20.41 0.12
C LEU A 397 -40.09 -21.05 1.35
N GLY A 398 -39.59 -20.66 2.55
CA GLY A 398 -40.13 -21.13 3.82
C GLY A 398 -41.61 -20.75 4.03
N VAL A 399 -41.97 -19.50 3.68
CA VAL A 399 -43.38 -19.05 3.70
C VAL A 399 -44.22 -19.80 2.70
N ALA A 400 -43.68 -20.07 1.50
CA ALA A 400 -44.35 -20.87 0.48
C ALA A 400 -44.57 -22.33 0.97
N GLU A 401 -43.56 -22.96 1.55
CA GLU A 401 -43.67 -24.29 2.15
C GLU A 401 -44.66 -24.35 3.33
N LEU A 402 -44.61 -23.36 4.23
CA LEU A 402 -45.56 -23.26 5.34
C LEU A 402 -47.00 -23.07 4.85
N SER A 403 -47.17 -22.26 3.80
CA SER A 403 -48.48 -22.09 3.15
C SER A 403 -48.99 -23.37 2.45
N LEU A 404 -48.08 -24.13 1.85
CA LEU A 404 -48.34 -25.44 1.27
C LEU A 404 -48.67 -26.49 2.34
N TRP A 405 -47.96 -26.46 3.47
CA TRP A 405 -48.23 -27.35 4.60
C TRP A 405 -49.58 -27.02 5.27
N ALA A 406 -49.87 -25.75 5.51
CA ALA A 406 -51.16 -25.32 6.04
C ALA A 406 -52.33 -25.67 5.08
N ARG A 407 -52.10 -25.59 3.75
CA ARG A 407 -53.06 -26.05 2.76
C ARG A 407 -53.22 -27.59 2.73
N ARG A 408 -52.11 -28.35 2.90
CA ARG A 408 -52.19 -29.80 3.05
C ARG A 408 -53.01 -30.21 4.27
N SER A 409 -52.79 -29.60 5.42
CA SER A 409 -53.57 -29.88 6.62
C SER A 409 -55.06 -29.54 6.49
N SER A 410 -55.38 -28.51 5.68
CA SER A 410 -56.80 -28.19 5.36
C SER A 410 -57.43 -29.12 4.31
N VAL A 411 -56.61 -29.70 3.39
CA VAL A 411 -57.05 -30.63 2.37
C VAL A 411 -57.40 -32.02 2.96
N ASP A 412 -56.69 -32.43 4.06
CA ASP A 412 -57.05 -33.68 4.74
C ASP A 412 -58.45 -33.62 5.40
N SER A 413 -58.97 -32.44 5.71
CA SER A 413 -60.36 -32.22 6.12
C SER A 413 -61.36 -32.22 4.95
N TYR A 414 -60.88 -32.07 3.71
CA TYR A 414 -61.69 -32.02 2.49
C TYR A 414 -61.75 -33.34 1.70
N LYS A 415 -61.04 -34.39 2.16
CA LYS A 415 -61.05 -35.72 1.50
C LYS A 415 -62.44 -36.35 1.38
N GLN A 416 -63.42 -35.80 2.05
CA GLN A 416 -64.81 -36.29 1.96
C GLN A 416 -65.63 -35.62 0.84
N GLN A 417 -65.09 -34.69 0.10
CA GLN A 417 -65.77 -34.02 -1.02
C GLN A 417 -65.07 -34.25 -2.39
N VAL A 418 -64.44 -35.41 -2.57
CA VAL A 418 -63.49 -35.69 -3.65
C VAL A 418 -64.13 -35.86 -5.05
N ASP A 419 -65.40 -36.00 -5.18
CA ASP A 419 -66.01 -36.25 -6.51
C ASP A 419 -66.32 -35.01 -7.36
N ALA A 420 -66.05 -33.79 -6.81
CA ALA A 420 -66.25 -32.53 -7.56
C ALA A 420 -64.96 -31.84 -8.05
N SER A 421 -63.79 -32.44 -7.87
CA SER A 421 -62.52 -31.67 -7.86
C SER A 421 -61.53 -31.89 -9.01
N TRP A 422 -61.89 -32.58 -10.08
CA TRP A 422 -60.99 -32.69 -11.26
C TRP A 422 -60.67 -31.31 -11.88
N GLN A 423 -61.60 -30.34 -11.80
CA GLN A 423 -61.35 -28.98 -12.27
C GLN A 423 -60.34 -28.21 -11.38
N SER A 424 -60.33 -28.49 -10.07
CA SER A 424 -59.36 -27.84 -9.16
C SER A 424 -57.92 -28.38 -9.29
N ILE A 425 -57.80 -29.65 -9.74
CA ILE A 425 -56.49 -30.27 -9.99
C ILE A 425 -55.86 -29.67 -11.25
N ASP A 426 -56.63 -29.41 -12.28
CA ASP A 426 -56.10 -28.79 -13.51
C ASP A 426 -55.64 -27.35 -13.30
N GLU A 427 -56.31 -26.59 -12.43
CA GLU A 427 -55.85 -25.27 -11.99
C GLU A 427 -54.58 -25.33 -11.11
N ALA A 428 -54.45 -26.35 -10.27
CA ALA A 428 -53.23 -26.54 -9.45
C ALA A 428 -52.00 -26.85 -10.34
N ILE A 429 -52.20 -27.66 -11.38
CA ILE A 429 -51.13 -27.96 -12.36
C ILE A 429 -50.74 -26.71 -13.15
N LYS A 430 -51.72 -25.87 -13.57
CA LYS A 430 -51.43 -24.58 -14.25
C LYS A 430 -50.65 -23.61 -13.36
N ARG A 431 -50.99 -23.55 -12.06
CA ARG A 431 -50.24 -22.72 -11.09
C ARG A 431 -48.84 -23.23 -10.83
N ILE A 432 -48.64 -24.54 -10.79
CA ILE A 432 -47.30 -25.15 -10.64
C ILE A 432 -46.44 -24.87 -11.87
N THR A 433 -47.04 -24.96 -13.08
CA THR A 433 -46.34 -24.66 -14.34
C THR A 433 -45.92 -23.17 -14.42
N ALA A 434 -46.81 -22.27 -13.98
CA ALA A 434 -46.49 -20.84 -13.92
C ALA A 434 -45.34 -20.54 -12.90
N ARG A 435 -45.36 -21.20 -11.70
CA ARG A 435 -44.28 -21.04 -10.71
C ARG A 435 -42.98 -21.67 -11.18
N THR A 436 -43.04 -22.74 -11.96
CA THR A 436 -41.81 -23.35 -12.53
C THR A 436 -41.19 -22.40 -13.57
N ALA A 437 -41.99 -21.64 -14.28
CA ALA A 437 -41.53 -20.59 -15.17
C ALA A 437 -40.90 -19.41 -14.42
N GLU A 438 -41.45 -19.01 -13.26
CA GLU A 438 -40.86 -17.97 -12.39
C GLU A 438 -39.54 -18.41 -11.77
N ILE A 439 -39.44 -19.68 -11.36
CA ILE A 439 -38.16 -20.26 -10.86
C ILE A 439 -37.12 -20.30 -12.00
N GLY A 440 -37.55 -20.54 -13.24
CA GLY A 440 -36.68 -20.43 -14.42
C GLY A 440 -36.13 -19.02 -14.59
N GLN A 441 -36.97 -18.01 -14.47
CA GLN A 441 -36.53 -16.60 -14.56
C GLN A 441 -35.58 -16.19 -13.45
N ILE A 442 -35.77 -16.66 -12.21
CA ILE A 442 -34.88 -16.41 -11.09
C ILE A 442 -33.51 -17.09 -11.33
N LYS A 443 -33.50 -18.30 -11.87
CA LYS A 443 -32.29 -19.03 -12.21
C LYS A 443 -31.50 -18.34 -13.32
N ASP A 444 -32.18 -17.78 -14.31
CA ASP A 444 -31.52 -17.00 -15.36
C ASP A 444 -30.95 -15.67 -14.83
N LYS A 445 -31.63 -15.06 -13.87
CA LYS A 445 -31.17 -13.85 -13.22
C LYS A 445 -29.93 -14.09 -12.33
N ILE A 446 -29.89 -15.24 -11.64
CA ILE A 446 -28.69 -15.68 -10.89
C ILE A 446 -27.52 -15.94 -11.86
N LYS A 447 -27.79 -16.50 -13.04
CA LYS A 447 -26.76 -16.77 -14.03
C LYS A 447 -26.19 -15.45 -14.62
N SER A 448 -27.05 -14.46 -14.88
CA SER A 448 -26.59 -13.14 -15.35
C SER A 448 -25.73 -12.41 -14.30
N LEU A 449 -26.11 -12.47 -13.01
CA LEU A 449 -25.34 -11.88 -11.92
C LEU A 449 -23.96 -12.55 -11.74
N ARG A 450 -23.87 -13.88 -11.91
CA ARG A 450 -22.58 -14.59 -11.89
C ARG A 450 -21.66 -14.18 -13.05
N THR A 451 -22.26 -13.93 -14.22
CA THR A 451 -21.47 -13.46 -15.38
C THR A 451 -20.94 -12.05 -15.17
N GLU A 452 -21.72 -11.21 -14.50
CA GLU A 452 -21.31 -9.85 -14.16
C GLU A 452 -20.23 -9.83 -13.06
N GLN A 453 -20.33 -10.72 -12.08
CA GLN A 453 -19.30 -10.91 -11.05
C GLN A 453 -17.97 -11.35 -11.69
N SER A 454 -17.98 -12.36 -12.58
CA SER A 454 -16.79 -12.78 -13.33
C SER A 454 -16.16 -11.65 -14.16
N ARG A 455 -17.01 -10.79 -14.73
CA ARG A 455 -16.54 -9.62 -15.50
C ARG A 455 -15.82 -8.61 -14.61
N LEU A 456 -16.37 -8.35 -13.41
CA LEU A 456 -15.75 -7.44 -12.44
C LEU A 456 -14.45 -8.02 -11.85
N GLU A 457 -14.42 -9.33 -11.61
CA GLU A 457 -13.21 -10.01 -11.15
C GLU A 457 -12.07 -9.94 -12.20
N ASN A 458 -12.43 -10.11 -13.48
CA ASN A 458 -11.46 -9.96 -14.57
C ASN A 458 -10.98 -8.51 -14.73
N LEU A 459 -11.89 -7.53 -14.51
CA LEU A 459 -11.52 -6.12 -14.54
C LEU A 459 -10.57 -5.75 -13.38
N ALA A 460 -10.86 -6.25 -12.18
CA ALA A 460 -10.00 -6.06 -11.02
C ALA A 460 -8.61 -6.65 -11.27
N ARG A 461 -8.55 -7.89 -11.79
CA ARG A 461 -7.30 -8.55 -12.13
C ARG A 461 -6.47 -7.76 -13.16
N PHE A 462 -7.14 -7.17 -14.14
CA PHE A 462 -6.47 -6.31 -15.13
C PHE A 462 -5.78 -5.09 -14.49
N TYR A 463 -6.44 -4.45 -13.51
CA TYR A 463 -5.86 -3.32 -12.79
C TYR A 463 -4.76 -3.72 -11.80
N ASP A 464 -4.88 -4.89 -11.18
CA ASP A 464 -3.94 -5.34 -10.14
C ASP A 464 -2.68 -6.02 -10.73
N GLU A 465 -2.81 -6.69 -11.88
CA GLU A 465 -1.72 -7.47 -12.48
C GLU A 465 -1.12 -6.77 -13.72
N ASP A 466 -1.94 -6.38 -14.70
CA ASP A 466 -1.43 -5.93 -16.00
C ASP A 466 -0.83 -4.51 -15.98
N ILE A 467 -1.41 -3.58 -15.19
CA ILE A 467 -0.92 -2.20 -15.11
C ILE A 467 0.41 -2.09 -14.37
N PRO A 468 0.58 -2.72 -13.19
CA PRO A 468 1.86 -2.70 -12.48
C PRO A 468 3.01 -3.31 -13.28
N GLU A 469 2.77 -4.46 -13.94
CA GLU A 469 3.80 -5.12 -14.76
C GLU A 469 4.32 -4.21 -15.88
N ARG A 470 3.42 -3.46 -16.53
CA ARG A 470 3.80 -2.49 -17.57
C ARG A 470 4.58 -1.31 -17.02
N MET A 471 4.14 -0.78 -15.88
CA MET A 471 4.84 0.31 -15.22
C MET A 471 6.25 -0.09 -14.79
N ASP A 472 6.44 -1.32 -14.35
CA ASP A 472 7.75 -1.84 -13.96
C ASP A 472 8.67 -2.06 -15.16
N LEU A 473 8.13 -2.49 -16.29
CA LEU A 473 8.89 -2.55 -17.54
C LEU A 473 9.40 -1.16 -17.96
N VAL A 474 8.52 -0.17 -17.98
CA VAL A 474 8.88 1.20 -18.37
C VAL A 474 9.92 1.79 -17.40
N LYS A 475 9.75 1.62 -16.09
CA LYS A 475 10.73 2.04 -15.07
C LYS A 475 12.07 1.33 -15.26
N GLY A 476 12.03 0.02 -15.53
CA GLY A 476 13.24 -0.76 -15.81
C GLY A 476 14.00 -0.25 -17.03
N VAL A 477 13.27 0.02 -18.11
CA VAL A 477 13.86 0.59 -19.34
C VAL A 477 14.41 1.99 -19.11
N LEU A 478 13.68 2.86 -18.40
CA LEU A 478 14.15 4.21 -18.07
C LEU A 478 15.40 4.17 -17.18
N GLY A 479 15.42 3.30 -16.16
CA GLY A 479 16.59 3.10 -15.31
C GLY A 479 17.80 2.56 -16.09
N MET A 480 17.58 1.65 -17.01
CA MET A 480 18.61 1.16 -17.92
C MET A 480 19.15 2.30 -18.79
N LEU A 481 18.28 3.06 -19.44
CA LEU A 481 18.65 4.16 -20.32
C LEU A 481 19.42 5.26 -19.59
N GLN A 482 19.03 5.58 -18.34
CA GLN A 482 19.73 6.56 -17.50
C GLN A 482 21.22 6.19 -17.26
N THR A 483 21.55 4.90 -17.25
CA THR A 483 22.93 4.43 -17.06
C THR A 483 23.74 4.38 -18.36
N LEU A 484 23.09 4.48 -19.51
CA LEU A 484 23.70 4.30 -20.84
C LEU A 484 23.90 5.62 -21.58
N VAL A 485 23.19 6.67 -21.18
CA VAL A 485 23.34 8.01 -21.75
C VAL A 485 24.62 8.63 -21.23
N ASP A 486 25.43 9.12 -22.13
CA ASP A 486 26.66 9.87 -21.87
C ASP A 486 26.56 11.30 -22.43
N ASN A 487 27.65 12.06 -22.36
CA ASN A 487 27.64 13.47 -22.80
C ASN A 487 27.48 13.65 -24.32
N GLU A 488 27.51 12.56 -25.09
CA GLU A 488 27.44 12.59 -26.55
C GLU A 488 26.09 12.13 -27.11
N VAL A 489 25.18 11.61 -26.23
CA VAL A 489 23.89 11.06 -26.66
C VAL A 489 22.75 11.65 -25.80
N VAL A 490 21.71 12.11 -26.47
CA VAL A 490 20.49 12.64 -25.85
C VAL A 490 19.30 11.78 -26.26
N ILE A 491 18.54 11.30 -25.30
CA ILE A 491 17.26 10.62 -25.57
C ILE A 491 16.19 11.70 -25.80
N GLU A 492 15.52 11.62 -26.94
CA GLU A 492 14.47 12.58 -27.31
C GLU A 492 13.09 12.06 -26.90
N ARG A 493 12.88 10.75 -27.07
CA ARG A 493 11.55 10.19 -26.91
C ARG A 493 11.59 8.68 -26.58
N LEU A 494 10.71 8.26 -25.72
CA LEU A 494 10.40 6.86 -25.45
C LEU A 494 8.89 6.69 -25.45
N ASP A 495 8.35 6.00 -26.44
CA ASP A 495 6.92 5.80 -26.63
C ASP A 495 6.55 4.32 -26.70
N GLU A 496 5.34 4.01 -26.26
CA GLU A 496 4.67 2.74 -26.56
C GLU A 496 3.78 2.96 -27.80
N PRO A 497 4.04 2.34 -28.93
CA PRO A 497 3.21 2.50 -30.12
C PRO A 497 1.83 1.88 -29.89
N ASP A 498 0.79 2.59 -30.30
CA ASP A 498 -0.59 2.16 -30.15
C ASP A 498 -0.80 0.80 -30.87
N LYS A 499 -1.30 -0.21 -30.15
CA LYS A 499 -1.54 -1.57 -30.69
C LYS A 499 -2.50 -1.58 -31.90
N SER A 500 -3.26 -0.52 -32.10
CA SER A 500 -4.13 -0.36 -33.27
C SER A 500 -3.39 -0.13 -34.59
N ALA A 501 -2.13 0.27 -34.56
CA ALA A 501 -1.31 0.54 -35.75
C ALA A 501 -0.57 -0.69 -36.29
N LEU A 502 -0.53 -1.79 -35.54
CA LEU A 502 0.09 -3.05 -35.95
C LEU A 502 -0.87 -3.88 -36.82
N LYS A 503 -1.23 -3.37 -38.00
CA LYS A 503 -1.67 -4.27 -39.08
C LYS A 503 -0.46 -5.09 -39.52
N PRO A 504 -0.60 -6.43 -39.68
CA PRO A 504 0.45 -7.21 -40.28
C PRO A 504 0.73 -6.63 -41.67
N ALA A 505 1.95 -6.16 -41.87
CA ALA A 505 2.39 -5.71 -43.18
C ALA A 505 2.19 -6.87 -44.15
N ALA A 506 1.25 -6.71 -45.08
CA ALA A 506 1.12 -7.61 -46.23
C ALA A 506 2.44 -7.66 -46.94
N SER A 507 3.00 -8.85 -47.10
CA SER A 507 4.23 -9.11 -47.79
C SER A 507 4.20 -8.46 -49.17
N PRO A 508 5.11 -7.54 -49.53
CA PRO A 508 5.39 -7.25 -50.93
C PRO A 508 6.30 -8.34 -51.44
N GLY A 509 5.93 -8.89 -52.58
CA GLY A 509 6.64 -9.97 -53.20
C GLY A 509 8.07 -9.65 -53.61
N ALA A 510 8.82 -10.70 -53.60
CA ALA A 510 9.93 -11.11 -54.47
C ALA A 510 11.13 -10.16 -54.69
N ASN A 511 12.29 -10.78 -54.46
CA ASN A 511 13.61 -10.50 -54.97
C ASN A 511 14.51 -9.53 -54.16
N SER A 512 15.12 -10.08 -53.13
CA SER A 512 16.51 -9.76 -52.82
C SER A 512 17.21 -11.01 -52.30
N THR A 513 18.18 -11.46 -53.05
CA THR A 513 19.14 -12.51 -52.75
C THR A 513 20.11 -12.00 -51.67
N LEU A 514 19.77 -12.22 -50.42
CA LEU A 514 20.69 -12.19 -49.28
C LEU A 514 20.49 -13.50 -48.50
N PRO A 515 21.57 -14.11 -47.96
CA PRO A 515 21.47 -15.41 -47.31
C PRO A 515 20.52 -15.33 -46.09
N PRO A 516 19.74 -16.38 -45.83
CA PRO A 516 18.78 -16.36 -44.73
C PRO A 516 19.53 -16.30 -43.40
N ASN A 517 19.23 -15.26 -42.64
CA ASN A 517 19.58 -15.16 -41.24
C ASN A 517 18.89 -16.32 -40.49
N PRO A 518 19.61 -17.17 -39.73
CA PRO A 518 19.08 -18.44 -39.22
C PRO A 518 18.25 -18.29 -37.92
N ILE A 519 17.59 -17.18 -37.71
CA ILE A 519 16.68 -17.04 -36.56
C ILE A 519 15.26 -16.91 -37.09
N ASN A 520 14.68 -18.06 -37.42
CA ASN A 520 13.24 -18.19 -37.61
C ASN A 520 12.59 -18.24 -36.21
N ASP A 521 12.64 -17.11 -35.51
CA ASP A 521 12.03 -17.00 -34.18
C ASP A 521 10.51 -16.91 -34.37
N LYS A 522 9.80 -17.99 -34.05
CA LYS A 522 8.35 -18.11 -34.14
C LYS A 522 7.65 -17.33 -33.01
N ARG A 523 8.38 -16.58 -32.17
CA ARG A 523 7.83 -15.81 -31.08
C ARG A 523 7.09 -14.57 -31.58
N ILE A 524 5.97 -14.27 -30.96
CA ILE A 524 5.15 -13.10 -31.29
C ILE A 524 5.65 -11.91 -30.45
N GLU A 525 5.72 -10.72 -31.04
CA GLU A 525 6.05 -9.50 -30.31
C GLU A 525 4.93 -9.20 -29.30
N ALA A 526 5.25 -9.33 -28.01
CA ALA A 526 4.28 -9.15 -26.92
C ALA A 526 4.18 -7.69 -26.47
N GLU A 527 5.32 -7.03 -26.40
CA GLU A 527 5.42 -5.63 -25.97
C GLU A 527 6.47 -4.90 -26.81
N ASN A 528 6.20 -3.62 -27.03
CA ASN A 528 6.95 -2.80 -27.98
C ASN A 528 7.17 -1.41 -27.41
N LEU A 529 8.40 -0.95 -27.35
CA LEU A 529 8.74 0.42 -27.01
C LEU A 529 9.59 1.02 -28.14
N VAL A 530 9.29 2.23 -28.54
CA VAL A 530 10.07 2.98 -29.53
C VAL A 530 10.95 3.97 -28.81
N LEU A 531 12.25 3.88 -29.02
CA LEU A 531 13.25 4.79 -28.48
C LEU A 531 13.80 5.66 -29.60
N GLU A 532 13.72 6.95 -29.43
CA GLU A 532 14.34 7.95 -30.28
C GLU A 532 15.40 8.72 -29.48
N ALA A 533 16.60 8.78 -30.04
CA ALA A 533 17.73 9.45 -29.41
C ALA A 533 18.55 10.21 -30.47
N TRP A 534 19.42 11.08 -30.03
CA TRP A 534 20.28 11.86 -30.87
C TRP A 534 21.73 11.78 -30.38
N ALA A 535 22.69 11.60 -31.28
CA ALA A 535 24.09 11.48 -30.97
C ALA A 535 24.93 12.50 -31.74
N LEU A 536 26.02 12.92 -31.13
CA LEU A 536 26.93 13.93 -31.71
C LEU A 536 27.76 13.40 -32.87
N SER A 537 28.06 12.10 -32.87
CA SER A 537 28.87 11.44 -33.91
C SER A 537 28.27 10.07 -34.28
N ASP A 538 28.59 9.55 -35.49
CA ASP A 538 28.17 8.22 -35.91
C ASP A 538 28.74 7.12 -35.00
N SER A 539 29.98 7.28 -34.54
CA SER A 539 30.61 6.33 -33.62
C SER A 539 29.89 6.31 -32.27
N ALA A 540 29.44 7.45 -31.75
CA ALA A 540 28.63 7.55 -30.53
C ALA A 540 27.26 6.89 -30.74
N ALA A 541 26.61 7.09 -31.88
CA ALA A 541 25.34 6.46 -32.22
C ALA A 541 25.45 4.93 -32.27
N GLN A 542 26.46 4.38 -32.96
CA GLN A 542 26.69 2.94 -33.06
C GLN A 542 27.05 2.32 -31.68
N THR A 543 27.87 3.03 -30.91
CA THR A 543 28.22 2.61 -29.54
C THR A 543 27.01 2.60 -28.63
N PHE A 544 26.15 3.61 -28.72
CA PHE A 544 24.92 3.66 -27.97
C PHE A 544 23.97 2.52 -28.33
N ILE A 545 23.71 2.26 -29.61
CA ILE A 545 22.85 1.16 -30.06
C ILE A 545 23.36 -0.18 -29.53
N LYS A 546 24.68 -0.41 -29.58
CA LYS A 546 25.29 -1.63 -29.07
C LYS A 546 25.10 -1.76 -27.55
N ARG A 547 25.37 -0.72 -26.78
CA ARG A 547 25.17 -0.68 -25.32
C ARG A 547 23.70 -0.89 -24.93
N VAL A 548 22.79 -0.28 -25.67
CA VAL A 548 21.34 -0.49 -25.47
C VAL A 548 20.98 -1.95 -25.76
N GLY A 549 21.52 -2.55 -26.81
CA GLY A 549 21.30 -3.96 -27.12
C GLY A 549 21.80 -4.90 -26.03
N ASP A 550 23.02 -4.68 -25.55
CA ASP A 550 23.63 -5.48 -24.48
C ASP A 550 22.91 -5.32 -23.14
N ALA A 551 22.42 -4.13 -22.85
CA ALA A 551 21.68 -3.84 -21.63
C ALA A 551 20.22 -4.32 -21.71
N ALA A 552 19.56 -4.16 -22.85
CA ALA A 552 18.19 -4.61 -23.10
C ALA A 552 18.07 -6.14 -23.00
N ALA A 553 19.08 -6.88 -23.43
CA ALA A 553 19.12 -8.34 -23.32
C ALA A 553 19.00 -8.84 -21.88
N ARG A 554 19.41 -8.06 -20.87
CA ARG A 554 19.26 -8.40 -19.45
C ARG A 554 17.80 -8.34 -18.97
N TRP A 555 16.95 -7.67 -19.73
CA TRP A 555 15.52 -7.50 -19.46
C TRP A 555 14.65 -8.32 -20.42
N ASP A 556 15.26 -9.26 -21.15
CA ASP A 556 14.60 -10.06 -22.18
C ASP A 556 13.96 -9.19 -23.29
N LEU A 557 14.59 -8.03 -23.55
CA LEU A 557 14.21 -7.12 -24.61
C LEU A 557 15.19 -7.21 -25.77
N HIS A 558 14.66 -7.20 -26.97
CA HIS A 558 15.45 -7.27 -28.19
C HIS A 558 15.37 -5.97 -28.99
N VAL A 559 16.53 -5.46 -29.42
CA VAL A 559 16.58 -4.28 -30.27
C VAL A 559 16.22 -4.70 -31.69
N ARG A 560 15.23 -4.05 -32.29
CA ARG A 560 14.78 -4.24 -33.66
C ARG A 560 14.85 -2.93 -34.43
N GLU A 561 15.07 -3.02 -35.74
CA GLU A 561 15.03 -1.92 -36.70
C GLU A 561 15.87 -0.69 -36.30
N PRO A 562 17.13 -0.83 -35.86
CA PRO A 562 17.94 0.33 -35.54
C PRO A 562 18.19 1.14 -36.82
N LYS A 563 17.79 2.41 -36.80
CA LYS A 563 18.03 3.36 -37.92
C LYS A 563 18.82 4.53 -37.37
N VAL A 564 19.88 4.89 -38.12
CA VAL A 564 20.68 6.08 -37.85
C VAL A 564 20.58 6.97 -39.05
N THR A 565 20.18 8.21 -38.88
CA THR A 565 20.05 9.19 -39.96
C THR A 565 20.76 10.47 -39.59
N PHE A 566 21.57 11.03 -40.51
CA PHE A 566 22.20 12.32 -40.29
C PHE A 566 21.17 13.44 -40.46
N GLY A 567 21.13 14.38 -39.51
CA GLY A 567 20.17 15.46 -39.52
C GLY A 567 20.48 16.54 -38.49
N LYS A 568 19.54 17.45 -38.34
CA LYS A 568 19.56 18.47 -37.27
C LYS A 568 18.89 17.87 -36.05
N GLY A 569 19.60 17.88 -34.94
CA GLY A 569 19.10 17.41 -33.64
C GLY A 569 18.69 18.56 -32.71
N PRO A 570 18.57 18.27 -31.42
CA PRO A 570 18.23 19.26 -30.40
C PRO A 570 19.15 20.48 -30.48
N LEU A 571 18.58 21.67 -30.28
CA LEU A 571 19.29 22.96 -30.34
C LEU A 571 19.97 23.28 -31.71
N SER A 572 19.41 22.74 -32.80
CA SER A 572 19.91 22.96 -34.19
C SER A 572 21.34 22.50 -34.46
N SER A 573 21.92 21.65 -33.62
CA SER A 573 23.21 21.01 -33.85
C SER A 573 23.08 19.92 -34.90
N ASN A 574 24.12 19.75 -35.74
CA ASN A 574 24.18 18.66 -36.68
C ASN A 574 24.68 17.39 -35.96
N GLY A 575 24.05 16.26 -36.22
CA GLY A 575 24.40 14.98 -35.62
C GLY A 575 23.57 13.83 -36.17
N PHE A 576 23.42 12.77 -35.41
CA PHE A 576 22.81 11.52 -35.87
C PHE A 576 21.58 11.21 -35.02
N SER A 577 20.41 11.20 -35.63
CA SER A 577 19.19 10.72 -35.03
C SER A 577 19.15 9.20 -35.05
N ILE A 578 18.88 8.62 -33.92
CA ILE A 578 18.81 7.18 -33.71
C ILE A 578 17.33 6.86 -33.42
N SER A 579 16.79 5.89 -34.15
CA SER A 579 15.46 5.33 -33.85
C SER A 579 15.60 3.81 -33.81
N LEU A 580 15.11 3.20 -32.74
CA LEU A 580 15.10 1.76 -32.55
C LEU A 580 13.88 1.30 -31.74
N ARG A 581 13.54 0.02 -31.90
CA ARG A 581 12.44 -0.60 -31.16
C ARG A 581 12.98 -1.63 -30.17
N LEU A 582 12.53 -1.54 -28.95
CA LEU A 582 12.74 -2.54 -27.90
C LEU A 582 11.51 -3.45 -27.84
N VAL A 583 11.72 -4.72 -28.12
CA VAL A 583 10.63 -5.69 -28.30
C VAL A 583 10.82 -6.85 -27.35
N LYS A 584 9.77 -7.19 -26.59
CA LYS A 584 9.70 -8.42 -25.83
C LYS A 584 8.98 -9.48 -26.65
N LEU A 585 9.56 -10.66 -26.76
CA LEU A 585 9.02 -11.75 -27.56
C LEU A 585 8.26 -12.73 -26.66
N ALA A 586 7.05 -13.12 -27.07
CA ALA A 586 6.24 -14.15 -26.40
C ALA A 586 6.14 -15.40 -27.27
N GLU A 587 5.94 -16.55 -26.66
CA GLU A 587 5.66 -17.79 -27.41
C GLU A 587 4.28 -17.73 -28.08
N PRO A 588 4.08 -18.44 -29.22
CA PRO A 588 2.87 -18.35 -30.03
C PRO A 588 1.58 -18.81 -29.31
N ASP A 589 1.67 -19.44 -28.16
CA ASP A 589 0.52 -19.89 -27.36
C ASP A 589 -0.06 -18.80 -26.42
N GLY A 590 0.35 -17.54 -26.56
CA GLY A 590 -0.19 -16.42 -25.78
C GLY A 590 0.20 -16.41 -24.30
N LYS A 591 1.06 -17.33 -23.86
CA LYS A 591 1.66 -17.28 -22.53
C LYS A 591 2.87 -16.35 -22.58
N ILE A 592 2.71 -15.16 -22.04
CA ILE A 592 3.85 -14.33 -21.65
C ILE A 592 4.69 -15.19 -20.71
N ILE A 593 5.98 -15.37 -21.04
CA ILE A 593 6.92 -16.07 -20.14
C ILE A 593 7.00 -15.21 -18.88
N ARG A 594 6.20 -15.55 -17.89
CA ARG A 594 6.36 -15.00 -16.55
C ARG A 594 7.67 -15.56 -16.02
N LEU A 595 8.60 -14.73 -15.65
CA LEU A 595 9.73 -15.12 -14.82
C LEU A 595 9.13 -15.84 -13.61
N SER A 596 9.33 -17.15 -13.59
CA SER A 596 8.70 -18.07 -12.65
C SER A 596 9.13 -17.76 -11.24
N ASN A 597 8.21 -17.16 -10.48
CA ASN A 597 8.17 -17.43 -9.06
C ASN A 597 7.56 -18.83 -8.91
N PRO A 598 8.17 -19.78 -8.18
CA PRO A 598 7.64 -21.12 -8.05
C PRO A 598 6.34 -21.07 -7.27
N ASN A 599 5.28 -21.46 -7.95
CA ASN A 599 3.93 -21.56 -7.44
C ASN A 599 3.80 -22.74 -6.46
N PRO A 600 3.16 -22.59 -5.30
CA PRO A 600 2.62 -23.71 -4.58
C PRO A 600 1.09 -23.75 -4.71
N HIS A 601 0.62 -24.91 -5.17
CA HIS A 601 -0.71 -25.46 -5.03
C HIS A 601 -1.76 -25.21 -6.12
N GLU A 602 -1.76 -26.13 -7.07
CA GLU A 602 -2.96 -26.67 -7.70
C GLU A 602 -3.96 -27.12 -6.62
N THR A 603 -5.12 -26.52 -6.61
CA THR A 603 -6.31 -27.10 -6.00
C THR A 603 -7.20 -27.58 -7.12
N THR A 604 -7.35 -28.90 -7.19
CA THR A 604 -8.35 -29.63 -7.98
C THR A 604 -9.76 -29.11 -7.70
N PRO A 605 -10.63 -29.05 -8.69
CA PRO A 605 -12.04 -28.73 -8.48
C PRO A 605 -12.75 -29.96 -7.88
N PHE A 606 -13.42 -29.75 -6.77
CA PHE A 606 -14.45 -30.67 -6.29
C PHE A 606 -15.79 -30.35 -6.96
N GLU A 607 -16.46 -31.43 -7.38
CA GLU A 607 -17.82 -31.54 -7.91
C GLU A 607 -18.90 -30.78 -7.11
#